data_3fe49b61609ad78f70faedfab18797ea
#
_entry.id   3fe49b61609ad78f70faedfab18797ea
#
_cell.length_a   1.000
_cell.length_b   1.000
_cell.length_c   1.000
_cell.angle_alpha   90.00
_cell.angle_beta   90.00
_cell.angle_gamma   90.00
#
_symmetry.space_group_name_H-M   'P 1'
#
loop_
_entity.id
_entity.type
_entity.pdbx_description
1 polymer ?
#
loop_
_entity_poly.entity_id
_entity_poly.type
_entity_poly.pdbx_seq_one_letter_code
_entity_poly.pdbx_strand_id
1 'polypeptide(L)'
;KANINYNVLGEHFYAYYITKDNVSDLKVGDELLSYNNIKFKSIEILSKYINDLNGADGLLIKYKRNNKEYETYSKIYEDNGKKLIGVSSISILDLESSHNIDIKNKESESGPSGGLIMALSIYNAITEGDITKGNKIVGTGTISRDGTVGEIGGVNYKLASAVKEGATVFICPNDNYDEVMEEMEKYNYNIKIISVATFDEAIEKLAEL
;
A
#
# COMPACT_ATOMS: atom_id res chain seq x y z
N LYS A 1 13.70 -12.71 -6.04
CA LYS A 1 14.78 -12.22 -6.89
C LYS A 1 16.04 -11.84 -6.10
N ALA A 2 15.93 -11.28 -4.91
CA ALA A 2 17.06 -10.96 -4.03
C ALA A 2 17.64 -12.18 -3.28
N ASN A 3 17.14 -13.39 -3.52
CA ASN A 3 17.52 -14.64 -2.84
C ASN A 3 17.53 -14.54 -1.28
N ILE A 4 16.64 -13.72 -0.73
CA ILE A 4 16.48 -13.61 0.72
C ILE A 4 15.55 -14.72 1.21
N ASN A 5 16.04 -15.48 2.20
CA ASN A 5 15.19 -16.42 2.92
C ASN A 5 14.32 -15.65 3.93
N TYR A 6 13.04 -15.90 3.90
CA TYR A 6 12.09 -15.37 4.89
C TYR A 6 11.02 -16.39 5.24
N ASN A 7 10.49 -16.27 6.45
CA ASN A 7 9.35 -17.03 6.93
C ASN A 7 8.24 -16.06 7.30
N VAL A 8 7.01 -16.34 6.88
CA VAL A 8 5.82 -15.63 7.36
C VAL A 8 5.38 -16.29 8.66
N LEU A 9 5.51 -15.60 9.78
CA LEU A 9 5.13 -16.07 11.11
C LEU A 9 3.64 -15.83 11.37
N GLY A 10 3.08 -14.76 10.82
CA GLY A 10 1.70 -14.40 10.98
C GLY A 10 1.24 -13.28 10.05
N GLU A 11 -0.05 -13.07 10.02
CA GLU A 11 -0.68 -11.94 9.35
C GLU A 11 -1.67 -11.30 10.31
N HIS A 12 -1.51 -10.00 10.53
CA HIS A 12 -2.28 -9.18 11.47
C HIS A 12 -3.07 -8.13 10.69
N PHE A 13 -4.28 -7.84 11.10
CA PHE A 13 -5.18 -6.91 10.42
C PHE A 13 -5.49 -5.75 11.35
N TYR A 14 -5.16 -4.54 10.94
CA TYR A 14 -5.34 -3.35 11.76
C TYR A 14 -6.37 -2.41 11.14
N ALA A 15 -7.29 -1.89 11.95
CA ALA A 15 -8.14 -0.78 11.55
C ALA A 15 -7.27 0.44 11.26
N TYR A 16 -7.24 0.91 10.00
CA TYR A 16 -6.44 2.07 9.64
C TYR A 16 -7.27 3.31 9.31
N TYR A 17 -8.55 3.12 8.99
CA TYR A 17 -9.49 4.20 8.80
C TYR A 17 -10.86 3.80 9.33
N ILE A 18 -11.51 4.73 10.03
CA ILE A 18 -12.84 4.55 10.60
C ILE A 18 -13.69 5.75 10.18
N THR A 19 -14.81 5.47 9.51
CA THR A 19 -15.72 6.52 9.05
C THR A 19 -16.49 7.13 10.23
N LYS A 20 -17.05 8.31 10.04
CA LYS A 20 -17.95 8.96 11.02
C LYS A 20 -19.24 8.18 11.30
N ASP A 21 -19.64 7.32 10.36
CA ASP A 21 -20.87 6.54 10.43
C ASP A 21 -20.67 5.19 11.15
N ASN A 22 -19.42 4.88 11.52
CA ASN A 22 -19.13 3.71 12.37
C ASN A 22 -19.72 3.91 13.76
N VAL A 23 -20.47 2.92 14.20
CA VAL A 23 -21.04 2.86 15.56
C VAL A 23 -20.42 1.67 16.27
N SER A 24 -19.25 1.87 16.85
CA SER A 24 -18.53 0.88 17.66
C SER A 24 -17.47 1.59 18.52
N ASP A 25 -16.79 0.84 19.40
CA ASP A 25 -15.64 1.35 20.19
C ASP A 25 -14.30 1.21 19.48
N LEU A 26 -14.28 0.79 18.19
CA LEU A 26 -13.06 0.63 17.41
C LEU A 26 -12.33 1.97 17.23
N LYS A 27 -11.01 1.88 17.21
CA LYS A 27 -10.11 3.03 16.93
C LYS A 27 -9.08 2.62 15.90
N VAL A 28 -8.53 3.59 15.20
CA VAL A 28 -7.38 3.40 14.33
C VAL A 28 -6.24 2.79 15.14
N GLY A 29 -5.61 1.74 14.61
CA GLY A 29 -4.56 0.96 15.25
C GLY A 29 -5.04 -0.28 16.03
N ASP A 30 -6.36 -0.52 16.13
CA ASP A 30 -6.87 -1.76 16.71
C ASP A 30 -6.60 -2.94 15.79
N GLU A 31 -6.07 -4.02 16.33
CA GLU A 31 -5.92 -5.29 15.62
C GLU A 31 -7.25 -6.04 15.62
N LEU A 32 -7.79 -6.32 14.44
CA LEU A 32 -9.07 -7.01 14.25
C LEU A 32 -8.83 -8.52 14.32
N LEU A 33 -9.41 -9.18 15.32
CA LEU A 33 -9.19 -10.60 15.59
C LEU A 33 -10.27 -11.50 15.00
N SER A 34 -11.53 -11.14 15.21
CA SER A 34 -12.69 -11.90 14.70
C SER A 34 -13.95 -11.06 14.63
N TYR A 35 -14.93 -11.55 13.89
CA TYR A 35 -16.30 -11.05 13.84
C TYR A 35 -17.27 -12.22 13.99
N ASN A 36 -18.26 -12.10 14.86
CA ASN A 36 -19.22 -13.18 15.19
C ASN A 36 -18.52 -14.55 15.39
N ASN A 37 -17.38 -14.58 16.09
CA ASN A 37 -16.51 -15.73 16.33
C ASN A 37 -15.81 -16.31 15.05
N ILE A 38 -15.93 -15.65 13.91
CA ILE A 38 -15.19 -16.00 12.69
C ILE A 38 -13.86 -15.25 12.71
N LYS A 39 -12.72 -15.96 12.58
CA LYS A 39 -11.40 -15.32 12.53
C LYS A 39 -11.33 -14.29 11.39
N PHE A 40 -10.84 -13.09 11.69
CA PHE A 40 -10.62 -12.06 10.69
C PHE A 40 -9.54 -12.51 9.69
N LYS A 41 -9.80 -12.32 8.40
CA LYS A 41 -8.86 -12.69 7.34
C LYS A 41 -8.64 -11.57 6.33
N SER A 42 -9.65 -10.79 6.04
CA SER A 42 -9.55 -9.58 5.23
C SER A 42 -10.86 -8.79 5.29
N ILE A 43 -10.80 -7.52 4.87
CA ILE A 43 -11.98 -6.65 4.82
C ILE A 43 -12.96 -7.10 3.71
N GLU A 44 -12.46 -7.67 2.62
CA GLU A 44 -13.27 -8.16 1.51
C GLU A 44 -14.13 -9.36 1.96
N ILE A 45 -13.54 -10.28 2.73
CA ILE A 45 -14.25 -11.43 3.27
C ILE A 45 -15.31 -10.97 4.28
N LEU A 46 -14.97 -10.01 5.14
CA LEU A 46 -15.94 -9.41 6.06
C LEU A 46 -17.07 -8.70 5.30
N SER A 47 -16.74 -7.90 4.27
CA SER A 47 -17.74 -7.22 3.44
C SER A 47 -18.70 -8.20 2.79
N LYS A 48 -18.19 -9.30 2.22
CA LYS A 48 -19.04 -10.36 1.67
C LYS A 48 -19.94 -10.95 2.74
N TYR A 49 -19.39 -11.32 3.90
CA TYR A 49 -20.16 -11.85 5.02
C TYR A 49 -21.30 -10.90 5.44
N ILE A 50 -21.03 -9.61 5.59
CA ILE A 50 -22.02 -8.61 5.98
C ILE A 50 -23.14 -8.49 4.93
N ASN A 51 -22.80 -8.52 3.64
CA ASN A 51 -23.77 -8.41 2.56
C ASN A 51 -24.67 -9.66 2.47
N ASP A 52 -24.16 -10.84 2.83
CA ASP A 52 -24.91 -12.10 2.87
C ASP A 52 -25.79 -12.22 4.13
N LEU A 53 -25.58 -11.37 5.16
CA LEU A 53 -26.41 -11.38 6.37
C LEU A 53 -27.82 -10.86 6.10
N ASN A 54 -28.82 -11.66 6.48
CA ASN A 54 -30.22 -11.28 6.43
C ASN A 54 -30.72 -10.90 7.82
N GLY A 55 -31.30 -9.70 7.96
CA GLY A 55 -31.99 -9.27 9.18
C GLY A 55 -31.08 -8.93 10.37
N ALA A 56 -29.76 -8.96 10.21
CA ALA A 56 -28.85 -8.51 11.27
C ALA A 56 -28.60 -6.99 11.13
N ASP A 57 -28.67 -6.29 12.26
CA ASP A 57 -28.41 -4.85 12.38
C ASP A 57 -26.95 -4.53 12.75
N GLY A 58 -26.13 -5.56 13.03
CA GLY A 58 -24.72 -5.43 13.37
C GLY A 58 -24.03 -6.76 13.63
N LEU A 59 -22.79 -6.68 14.06
CA LEU A 59 -21.96 -7.84 14.40
C LEU A 59 -21.04 -7.55 15.59
N LEU A 60 -20.71 -8.61 16.32
CA LEU A 60 -19.74 -8.55 17.41
C LEU A 60 -18.32 -8.64 16.83
N ILE A 61 -17.47 -7.65 17.13
CA ILE A 61 -16.07 -7.62 16.71
C ILE A 61 -15.19 -7.80 17.93
N LYS A 62 -14.28 -8.77 17.86
CA LYS A 62 -13.16 -8.90 18.81
C LYS A 62 -11.95 -8.19 18.22
N TYR A 63 -11.31 -7.39 19.04
CA TYR A 63 -10.12 -6.65 18.66
C TYR A 63 -9.11 -6.57 19.81
N LYS A 64 -7.87 -6.27 19.47
CA LYS A 64 -6.80 -6.10 20.45
C LYS A 64 -6.27 -4.66 20.40
N ARG A 65 -6.15 -4.04 21.56
CA ARG A 65 -5.60 -2.69 21.78
C ARG A 65 -4.65 -2.71 22.96
N ASN A 66 -3.44 -2.19 22.80
CA ASN A 66 -2.43 -2.17 23.86
C ASN A 66 -2.25 -3.56 24.53
N ASN A 67 -2.14 -4.62 23.72
CA ASN A 67 -2.00 -6.01 24.13
C ASN A 67 -3.16 -6.58 24.98
N LYS A 68 -4.32 -5.94 25.01
CA LYS A 68 -5.54 -6.42 25.68
C LYS A 68 -6.64 -6.66 24.64
N GLU A 69 -7.38 -7.74 24.83
CA GLU A 69 -8.52 -8.08 23.99
C GLU A 69 -9.78 -7.40 24.50
N TYR A 70 -10.60 -6.96 23.56
CA TYR A 70 -11.89 -6.31 23.78
C TYR A 70 -12.91 -6.84 22.78
N GLU A 71 -14.16 -6.62 23.09
CA GLU A 71 -15.28 -6.85 22.18
C GLU A 71 -16.11 -5.58 22.06
N THR A 72 -16.62 -5.33 20.88
CA THR A 72 -17.57 -4.26 20.61
C THR A 72 -18.62 -4.71 19.61
N TYR A 73 -19.82 -4.18 19.74
CA TYR A 73 -20.87 -4.35 18.74
C TYR A 73 -20.75 -3.23 17.70
N SER A 74 -20.60 -3.61 16.45
CA SER A 74 -20.55 -2.67 15.33
C SER A 74 -21.83 -2.75 14.53
N LYS A 75 -22.55 -1.62 14.42
CA LYS A 75 -23.76 -1.55 13.61
C LYS A 75 -23.43 -1.62 12.14
N ILE A 76 -24.29 -2.30 11.39
CA ILE A 76 -24.29 -2.29 9.93
C ILE A 76 -25.17 -1.14 9.47
N TYR A 77 -24.66 -0.36 8.53
CA TYR A 77 -25.44 0.64 7.81
C TYR A 77 -25.34 0.40 6.30
N GLU A 78 -26.25 0.98 5.55
CA GLU A 78 -26.25 0.86 4.08
C GLU A 78 -25.81 2.16 3.43
N ASP A 79 -24.89 2.06 2.50
CA ASP A 79 -24.44 3.17 1.67
C ASP A 79 -24.30 2.70 0.21
N ASN A 80 -25.02 3.38 -0.70
CA ASN A 80 -25.05 3.05 -2.13
C ASN A 80 -25.38 1.56 -2.42
N GLY A 81 -26.30 0.96 -1.65
CA GLY A 81 -26.72 -0.44 -1.82
C GLY A 81 -25.73 -1.45 -1.27
N LYS A 82 -24.68 -1.02 -0.54
CA LYS A 82 -23.72 -1.89 0.13
C LYS A 82 -23.87 -1.78 1.64
N LYS A 83 -23.86 -2.92 2.29
CA LYS A 83 -23.83 -3.00 3.75
C LYS A 83 -22.40 -2.83 4.26
N LEU A 84 -22.20 -1.90 5.18
CA LEU A 84 -20.89 -1.50 5.70
C LEU A 84 -20.92 -1.39 7.22
N ILE A 85 -19.75 -1.47 7.85
CA ILE A 85 -19.54 -1.15 9.29
C ILE A 85 -18.65 0.10 9.45
N GLY A 86 -18.22 0.72 8.35
CA GLY A 86 -17.42 1.94 8.38
C GLY A 86 -15.98 1.78 8.88
N VAL A 87 -15.36 0.62 8.63
CA VAL A 87 -13.97 0.34 8.99
C VAL A 87 -13.22 -0.12 7.75
N SER A 88 -12.05 0.47 7.50
CA SER A 88 -11.08 -0.05 6.56
C SER A 88 -9.90 -0.66 7.31
N SER A 89 -9.34 -1.76 6.81
CA SER A 89 -8.21 -2.44 7.42
C SER A 89 -7.03 -2.57 6.46
N ILE A 90 -5.83 -2.60 7.05
CA ILE A 90 -4.62 -3.04 6.37
C ILE A 90 -4.15 -4.35 7.00
N SER A 91 -3.44 -5.15 6.24
CA SER A 91 -2.75 -6.32 6.77
C SER A 91 -1.26 -6.07 6.87
N ILE A 92 -0.67 -6.51 7.98
CA ILE A 92 0.77 -6.48 8.25
C ILE A 92 1.24 -7.91 8.42
N LEU A 93 2.26 -8.31 7.66
CA LEU A 93 2.91 -9.59 7.83
C LEU A 93 3.93 -9.50 8.95
N ASP A 94 3.91 -10.48 9.84
CA ASP A 94 5.00 -10.75 10.75
C ASP A 94 6.01 -11.63 10.04
N LEU A 95 7.20 -11.11 9.81
CA LEU A 95 8.23 -11.73 8.98
C LEU A 95 9.50 -11.97 9.80
N GLU A 96 10.02 -13.18 9.71
CA GLU A 96 11.39 -13.48 10.06
C GLU A 96 12.21 -13.57 8.77
N SER A 97 13.27 -12.78 8.65
CA SER A 97 14.12 -12.79 7.47
C SER A 97 15.59 -12.89 7.83
N SER A 98 16.41 -13.41 6.89
CA SER A 98 17.86 -13.47 7.02
C SER A 98 18.55 -12.09 7.04
N HIS A 99 17.81 -11.03 6.69
CA HIS A 99 18.29 -9.64 6.65
C HIS A 99 17.45 -8.77 7.59
N ASN A 100 18.11 -7.95 8.38
CA ASN A 100 17.43 -6.93 9.17
C ASN A 100 17.31 -5.66 8.31
N ILE A 101 16.08 -5.30 7.95
CA ILE A 101 15.77 -4.12 7.13
C ILE A 101 15.13 -3.07 8.03
N ASP A 102 15.85 -1.98 8.28
CA ASP A 102 15.34 -0.82 9.03
C ASP A 102 15.00 0.30 8.06
N ILE A 103 13.71 0.62 7.93
CA ILE A 103 13.22 1.66 7.03
C ILE A 103 12.95 2.91 7.85
N LYS A 104 13.73 3.96 7.61
CA LYS A 104 13.55 5.28 8.26
C LYS A 104 12.76 6.21 7.36
N ASN A 105 11.47 6.32 7.64
CA ASN A 105 10.59 7.26 6.94
C ASN A 105 10.48 8.58 7.74
N LYS A 106 10.33 9.69 7.02
CA LYS A 106 9.91 10.95 7.64
C LYS A 106 8.40 10.92 7.86
N GLU A 107 7.92 11.56 8.93
CA GLU A 107 6.47 11.64 9.22
C GLU A 107 5.66 12.24 8.06
N SER A 108 6.29 13.12 7.26
CA SER A 108 5.68 13.71 6.06
C SER A 108 5.60 12.77 4.85
N GLU A 109 6.28 11.63 4.88
CA GLU A 109 6.32 10.64 3.81
C GLU A 109 5.33 9.52 4.13
N SER A 110 4.04 9.80 3.97
CA SER A 110 2.97 8.84 4.20
C SER A 110 2.17 8.55 2.93
N GLY A 111 1.58 7.36 2.89
CA GLY A 111 0.68 6.94 1.82
C GLY A 111 1.28 5.90 0.87
N PRO A 112 0.41 5.17 0.16
CA PRO A 112 0.81 3.99 -0.63
C PRO A 112 1.60 4.34 -1.89
N SER A 113 1.56 5.60 -2.35
CA SER A 113 2.16 6.03 -3.62
C SER A 113 3.70 5.99 -3.65
N GLY A 114 4.36 5.81 -2.51
CA GLY A 114 5.81 5.60 -2.38
C GLY A 114 6.24 4.13 -2.42
N GLY A 115 5.29 3.21 -2.47
CA GLY A 115 5.55 1.78 -2.30
C GLY A 115 6.52 1.20 -3.33
N LEU A 116 6.36 1.54 -4.62
CA LEU A 116 7.26 1.08 -5.67
C LEU A 116 8.71 1.53 -5.42
N ILE A 117 8.93 2.82 -5.15
CA ILE A 117 10.28 3.35 -4.94
C ILE A 117 10.90 2.80 -3.66
N MET A 118 10.13 2.62 -2.61
CA MET A 118 10.60 1.98 -1.38
C MET A 118 11.05 0.54 -1.65
N ALA A 119 10.24 -0.24 -2.38
CA ALA A 119 10.60 -1.61 -2.76
C ALA A 119 11.86 -1.68 -3.62
N LEU A 120 12.02 -0.77 -4.60
CA LEU A 120 13.24 -0.66 -5.42
C LEU A 120 14.47 -0.27 -4.58
N SER A 121 14.30 0.65 -3.62
CA SER A 121 15.39 1.06 -2.72
C SER A 121 15.84 -0.09 -1.81
N ILE A 122 14.90 -0.85 -1.26
CA ILE A 122 15.20 -2.04 -0.47
C ILE A 122 15.93 -3.07 -1.34
N TYR A 123 15.41 -3.35 -2.54
CA TYR A 123 16.01 -4.29 -3.46
C TYR A 123 17.46 -3.91 -3.79
N ASN A 124 17.70 -2.63 -4.10
CA ASN A 124 19.05 -2.12 -4.37
C ASN A 124 20.00 -2.28 -3.18
N ALA A 125 19.48 -2.11 -1.95
CA ALA A 125 20.30 -2.21 -0.74
C ALA A 125 20.70 -3.64 -0.37
N ILE A 126 19.91 -4.64 -0.80
CA ILE A 126 20.10 -6.06 -0.42
C ILE A 126 20.59 -6.95 -1.58
N THR A 127 20.80 -6.38 -2.75
CA THR A 127 21.38 -7.07 -3.93
C THR A 127 22.74 -6.51 -4.28
N GLU A 128 23.55 -7.32 -4.94
CA GLU A 128 24.85 -6.87 -5.44
C GLU A 128 24.68 -5.91 -6.62
N GLY A 129 25.50 -4.88 -6.67
CA GLY A 129 25.49 -3.86 -7.72
C GLY A 129 24.59 -2.67 -7.39
N ASP A 130 24.48 -1.75 -8.34
CA ASP A 130 23.63 -0.56 -8.27
C ASP A 130 22.62 -0.56 -9.42
N ILE A 131 21.34 -0.82 -9.10
CA ILE A 131 20.28 -0.81 -10.11
C ILE A 131 20.04 0.57 -10.70
N THR A 132 20.52 1.65 -10.06
CA THR A 132 20.38 3.02 -10.58
C THR A 132 21.41 3.34 -11.64
N LYS A 133 22.51 2.58 -11.71
CA LYS A 133 23.66 2.85 -12.59
C LYS A 133 24.16 4.30 -12.50
N GLY A 134 24.13 4.85 -11.29
CA GLY A 134 24.55 6.22 -11.01
C GLY A 134 23.52 7.29 -11.40
N ASN A 135 22.33 6.91 -11.86
CA ASN A 135 21.26 7.86 -12.16
C ASN A 135 20.57 8.34 -10.86
N LYS A 136 20.14 9.60 -10.86
CA LYS A 136 19.23 10.11 -9.84
C LYS A 136 17.79 9.73 -10.23
N ILE A 137 17.31 8.65 -9.66
CA ILE A 137 15.99 8.09 -9.94
C ILE A 137 14.99 8.62 -8.91
N VAL A 138 13.91 9.18 -9.38
CA VAL A 138 12.72 9.50 -8.59
C VAL A 138 11.53 8.77 -9.21
N GLY A 139 10.54 8.44 -8.43
CA GLY A 139 9.37 7.77 -8.98
C GLY A 139 8.22 7.68 -7.99
N THR A 140 7.15 7.08 -8.46
CA THR A 140 5.93 6.89 -7.69
C THR A 140 5.20 5.65 -8.17
N GLY A 141 4.29 5.14 -7.36
CA GLY A 141 3.47 3.98 -7.66
C GLY A 141 3.09 3.26 -6.38
N THR A 142 1.89 2.73 -6.33
CA THR A 142 1.56 1.72 -5.32
C THR A 142 2.22 0.41 -5.70
N ILE A 143 2.38 -0.50 -4.75
CA ILE A 143 2.83 -1.86 -5.00
C ILE A 143 1.99 -2.85 -4.21
N SER A 144 1.55 -3.91 -4.87
CA SER A 144 0.84 -5.02 -4.27
C SER A 144 1.80 -6.17 -3.92
N ARG A 145 1.34 -7.13 -3.12
CA ARG A 145 2.17 -8.29 -2.69
C ARG A 145 2.64 -9.17 -3.84
N ASP A 146 1.88 -9.22 -4.93
CA ASP A 146 2.22 -9.94 -6.16
C ASP A 146 3.19 -9.17 -7.06
N GLY A 147 3.59 -7.97 -6.66
CA GLY A 147 4.48 -7.10 -7.43
C GLY A 147 3.76 -6.21 -8.43
N THR A 148 2.43 -6.22 -8.51
CA THR A 148 1.66 -5.32 -9.38
C THR A 148 1.84 -3.88 -8.92
N VAL A 149 2.13 -2.99 -9.87
CA VAL A 149 2.26 -1.54 -9.67
C VAL A 149 0.96 -0.87 -10.08
N GLY A 150 0.37 -0.07 -9.19
CA GLY A 150 -0.89 0.60 -9.43
C GLY A 150 -0.77 2.11 -9.49
N GLU A 151 -1.75 2.73 -10.14
CA GLU A 151 -1.88 4.18 -10.33
C GLU A 151 -1.89 4.99 -9.03
N ILE A 152 -1.58 6.26 -9.16
CA ILE A 152 -1.62 7.24 -8.05
C ILE A 152 -2.23 8.56 -8.53
N GLY A 153 -2.76 9.34 -7.59
CA GLY A 153 -3.21 10.69 -7.88
C GLY A 153 -2.06 11.71 -7.86
N GLY A 154 -2.17 12.72 -8.73
CA GLY A 154 -1.27 13.87 -8.76
C GLY A 154 0.15 13.55 -9.23
N VAL A 155 0.29 12.68 -10.21
CA VAL A 155 1.59 12.31 -10.79
C VAL A 155 2.31 13.51 -11.41
N ASN A 156 1.56 14.47 -11.96
CA ASN A 156 2.06 15.72 -12.51
C ASN A 156 2.87 16.54 -11.48
N TYR A 157 2.36 16.68 -10.24
CA TYR A 157 3.08 17.38 -9.17
C TYR A 157 4.38 16.64 -8.76
N LYS A 158 4.34 15.31 -8.80
CA LYS A 158 5.50 14.47 -8.47
C LYS A 158 6.57 14.55 -9.56
N LEU A 159 6.17 14.54 -10.84
CA LEU A 159 7.08 14.76 -11.96
C LEU A 159 7.75 16.15 -11.89
N ALA A 160 6.96 17.20 -11.69
CA ALA A 160 7.48 18.55 -11.55
C ALA A 160 8.49 18.68 -10.39
N SER A 161 8.19 18.03 -9.26
CA SER A 161 9.12 17.97 -8.12
C SER A 161 10.39 17.21 -8.47
N ALA A 162 10.30 16.07 -9.16
CA ALA A 162 11.46 15.28 -9.59
C ALA A 162 12.38 16.07 -10.49
N VAL A 163 11.83 16.79 -11.47
CA VAL A 163 12.60 17.66 -12.38
C VAL A 163 13.28 18.78 -11.59
N LYS A 164 12.56 19.45 -10.70
CA LYS A 164 13.10 20.50 -9.83
C LYS A 164 14.27 20.02 -8.98
N GLU A 165 14.20 18.80 -8.49
CA GLU A 165 15.25 18.16 -7.69
C GLU A 165 16.41 17.61 -8.56
N GLY A 166 16.34 17.76 -9.87
CA GLY A 166 17.39 17.32 -10.82
C GLY A 166 17.46 15.80 -10.99
N ALA A 167 16.33 15.12 -10.95
CA ALA A 167 16.25 13.71 -11.31
C ALA A 167 16.56 13.50 -12.79
N THR A 168 17.27 12.42 -13.11
CA THR A 168 17.58 12.03 -14.50
C THR A 168 16.57 11.01 -15.04
N VAL A 169 15.91 10.27 -14.15
CA VAL A 169 14.91 9.25 -14.47
C VAL A 169 13.70 9.42 -13.55
N PHE A 170 12.51 9.35 -14.15
CA PHE A 170 11.25 9.29 -13.41
C PHE A 170 10.52 7.98 -13.71
N ILE A 171 10.20 7.21 -12.66
CA ILE A 171 9.46 5.95 -12.77
C ILE A 171 8.01 6.20 -12.36
N CYS A 172 7.06 5.74 -13.17
CA CYS A 172 5.63 5.86 -12.90
C CYS A 172 4.87 4.56 -13.26
N PRO A 173 3.67 4.36 -12.70
CA PRO A 173 2.77 3.31 -13.17
C PRO A 173 2.39 3.49 -14.64
N ASN A 174 2.16 2.39 -15.36
CA ASN A 174 1.67 2.45 -16.75
C ASN A 174 0.36 3.25 -16.86
N ASP A 175 -0.53 3.11 -15.87
CA ASP A 175 -1.83 3.80 -15.86
C ASP A 175 -1.69 5.34 -15.70
N ASN A 176 -0.54 5.83 -15.25
CA ASN A 176 -0.24 7.25 -15.18
C ASN A 176 0.60 7.76 -16.37
N TYR A 177 0.97 6.91 -17.32
CA TYR A 177 1.92 7.27 -18.38
C TYR A 177 1.45 8.43 -19.24
N ASP A 178 0.20 8.41 -19.67
CA ASP A 178 -0.36 9.45 -20.56
C ASP A 178 -0.37 10.82 -19.86
N GLU A 179 -0.79 10.87 -18.56
CA GLU A 179 -0.75 12.08 -17.75
C GLU A 179 0.69 12.62 -17.58
N VAL A 180 1.66 11.72 -17.42
CA VAL A 180 3.10 12.09 -17.34
C VAL A 180 3.57 12.68 -18.66
N MET A 181 3.21 12.08 -19.81
CA MET A 181 3.64 12.55 -21.12
C MET A 181 3.00 13.88 -21.50
N GLU A 182 1.73 14.12 -21.17
CA GLU A 182 1.09 15.41 -21.32
C GLU A 182 1.84 16.53 -20.56
N GLU A 183 2.24 16.24 -19.32
CA GLU A 183 2.98 17.19 -18.50
C GLU A 183 4.41 17.41 -19.01
N MET A 184 5.06 16.36 -19.55
CA MET A 184 6.36 16.44 -20.21
C MET A 184 6.35 17.40 -21.38
N GLU A 185 5.34 17.28 -22.27
CA GLU A 185 5.17 18.15 -23.45
C GLU A 185 4.85 19.58 -23.04
N LYS A 186 3.91 19.75 -22.12
CA LYS A 186 3.43 21.08 -21.68
C LYS A 186 4.54 21.95 -21.11
N TYR A 187 5.49 21.38 -20.38
CA TYR A 187 6.57 22.12 -19.74
C TYR A 187 7.93 21.91 -20.39
N ASN A 188 8.01 21.13 -21.47
CA ASN A 188 9.23 20.78 -22.17
C ASN A 188 10.31 20.23 -21.21
N TYR A 189 9.90 19.32 -20.33
CA TYR A 189 10.82 18.70 -19.39
C TYR A 189 11.82 17.77 -20.12
N ASN A 190 13.05 17.70 -19.61
CA ASN A 190 14.10 16.82 -20.14
C ASN A 190 14.50 15.81 -19.05
N ILE A 191 13.72 14.75 -18.93
CA ILE A 191 13.93 13.65 -17.98
C ILE A 191 13.50 12.34 -18.64
N LYS A 192 14.24 11.24 -18.42
CA LYS A 192 13.85 9.93 -18.94
C LYS A 192 12.66 9.38 -18.17
N ILE A 193 11.59 9.01 -18.87
CA ILE A 193 10.41 8.39 -18.25
C ILE A 193 10.50 6.87 -18.40
N ILE A 194 10.23 6.15 -17.31
CA ILE A 194 10.10 4.70 -17.26
C ILE A 194 8.71 4.39 -16.68
N SER A 195 7.80 3.89 -17.52
CA SER A 195 6.49 3.42 -17.06
C SER A 195 6.53 1.91 -16.82
N VAL A 196 5.85 1.42 -15.78
CA VAL A 196 5.89 0.01 -15.39
C VAL A 196 4.53 -0.47 -14.85
N ALA A 197 4.19 -1.72 -15.14
CA ALA A 197 3.03 -2.41 -14.59
C ALA A 197 3.41 -3.31 -13.40
N THR A 198 4.69 -3.72 -13.28
CA THR A 198 5.14 -4.60 -12.22
C THR A 198 6.52 -4.20 -11.70
N PHE A 199 6.82 -4.67 -10.48
CA PHE A 199 8.14 -4.54 -9.89
C PHE A 199 9.24 -5.19 -10.75
N ASP A 200 8.93 -6.34 -11.36
CA ASP A 200 9.86 -7.07 -12.21
C ASP A 200 10.22 -6.27 -13.44
N GLU A 201 9.22 -5.68 -14.09
CA GLU A 201 9.42 -4.79 -15.23
C GLU A 201 10.26 -3.56 -14.85
N ALA A 202 10.08 -3.03 -13.64
CA ALA A 202 10.91 -1.92 -13.17
C ALA A 202 12.39 -2.32 -13.07
N ILE A 203 12.71 -3.49 -12.52
CA ILE A 203 14.08 -4.00 -12.45
C ILE A 203 14.67 -4.20 -13.85
N GLU A 204 13.91 -4.81 -14.78
CA GLU A 204 14.34 -5.04 -16.15
C GLU A 204 14.66 -3.74 -16.87
N LYS A 205 13.75 -2.76 -16.83
CA LYS A 205 13.96 -1.45 -17.49
C LYS A 205 15.09 -0.63 -16.85
N LEU A 206 15.30 -0.76 -15.53
CA LEU A 206 16.46 -0.15 -14.87
C LEU A 206 17.77 -0.81 -15.29
N ALA A 207 17.78 -2.10 -15.58
CA ALA A 207 18.96 -2.79 -16.09
C ALA A 207 19.40 -2.32 -17.49
N GLU A 208 18.52 -1.63 -18.22
CA GLU A 208 18.78 -1.07 -19.58
C GLU A 208 19.28 0.39 -19.55
N LEU A 209 19.40 1.01 -18.35
CA LEU A 209 19.97 2.35 -18.20
C LEU A 209 21.47 2.36 -18.51
#